data_8a3152fea0010fe90cdacac5614f6e42
#
_entry.id   8a3152fea0010fe90cdacac5614f6e42
#
_cell.length_a   1.000
_cell.length_b   1.000
_cell.length_c   1.000
_cell.angle_alpha   90.00
_cell.angle_beta   90.00
_cell.angle_gamma   90.00
#
_symmetry.space_group_name_H-M   'P 1'
#
loop_
_entity.id
_entity.type
_entity.pdbx_description
1 polymer ?
#
loop_
_entity_poly.entity_id
_entity_poly.type
_entity_poly.pdbx_seq_one_letter_code
_entity_poly.pdbx_strand_id
1 'polypeptide(L)'
;VGALALTVAGLGVVVLAGWALDQERLTRVLPGLVTMQPATALDFTLLGLSTAMLHLGWARARVPEAVPLLAVLTVVLIAGTGLVTELAGWRYPITVLGDMSQNEGRMSGITAVAHLVICVSLLAAVFGRRLVAHGAGVLALTLGVVGLSGYAFGASDLYDVGYFQTLALHTALGIALLGLALVSASGEVGLTRLARSGTVGGRLARTLLPAV
;
A
#
# COMPACT_ATOMS: atom_id res chain seq x y z
N VAL A 1 -8.69 10.18 -6.90
CA VAL A 1 -8.12 9.81 -5.61
C VAL A 1 -9.07 8.91 -4.82
N GLY A 2 -10.26 9.39 -4.45
CA GLY A 2 -11.21 8.64 -3.62
C GLY A 2 -11.59 7.28 -4.21
N ALA A 3 -11.85 7.19 -5.52
CA ALA A 3 -12.15 5.91 -6.16
C ALA A 3 -10.99 4.90 -6.03
N LEU A 4 -9.75 5.31 -6.31
CA LEU A 4 -8.58 4.43 -6.17
C LEU A 4 -8.43 3.93 -4.72
N ALA A 5 -8.57 4.83 -3.74
CA ALA A 5 -8.47 4.50 -2.34
C ALA A 5 -9.57 3.51 -1.89
N LEU A 6 -10.82 3.73 -2.32
CA LEU A 6 -11.93 2.81 -2.04
C LEU A 6 -11.78 1.47 -2.74
N THR A 7 -11.22 1.43 -3.96
CA THR A 7 -10.88 0.17 -4.65
C THR A 7 -9.91 -0.65 -3.81
N VAL A 8 -8.87 -0.02 -3.25
CA VAL A 8 -7.90 -0.74 -2.40
C VAL A 8 -8.52 -1.17 -1.08
N ALA A 9 -9.36 -0.33 -0.45
CA ALA A 9 -10.10 -0.74 0.73
C ALA A 9 -11.00 -1.95 0.45
N GLY A 10 -11.73 -1.93 -0.68
CA GLY A 10 -12.56 -3.04 -1.13
C GLY A 10 -11.75 -4.32 -1.39
N LEU A 11 -10.57 -4.20 -2.01
CA LEU A 11 -9.65 -5.33 -2.19
C LEU A 11 -9.28 -5.96 -0.85
N GLY A 12 -8.91 -5.14 0.15
CA GLY A 12 -8.61 -5.62 1.49
C GLY A 12 -9.78 -6.37 2.11
N VAL A 13 -11.01 -5.82 2.04
CA VAL A 13 -12.22 -6.46 2.55
C VAL A 13 -12.49 -7.80 1.87
N VAL A 14 -12.36 -7.87 0.54
CA VAL A 14 -12.57 -9.12 -0.23
C VAL A 14 -11.58 -10.21 0.21
N VAL A 15 -10.31 -9.85 0.38
CA VAL A 15 -9.29 -10.80 0.85
C VAL A 15 -9.57 -11.25 2.29
N LEU A 16 -9.95 -10.33 3.20
CA LEU A 16 -10.35 -10.69 4.56
C LEU A 16 -11.54 -11.64 4.56
N ALA A 17 -12.55 -11.40 3.72
CA ALA A 17 -13.67 -12.31 3.55
C ALA A 17 -13.21 -13.68 3.03
N GLY A 18 -12.24 -13.71 2.10
CA GLY A 18 -11.62 -14.94 1.61
C GLY A 18 -11.01 -15.77 2.73
N TRP A 19 -10.29 -15.15 3.65
CA TRP A 19 -9.71 -15.82 4.82
C TRP A 19 -10.79 -16.29 5.80
N ALA A 20 -11.81 -15.46 6.06
CA ALA A 20 -12.89 -15.80 6.99
C ALA A 20 -13.77 -16.94 6.48
N LEU A 21 -13.91 -17.10 5.16
CA LEU A 21 -14.76 -18.11 4.50
C LEU A 21 -13.94 -19.29 3.95
N ASP A 22 -12.63 -19.35 4.22
CA ASP A 22 -11.71 -20.36 3.69
C ASP A 22 -11.78 -20.51 2.15
N GLN A 23 -11.86 -19.33 1.47
CA GLN A 23 -11.97 -19.25 0.01
C GLN A 23 -10.65 -18.82 -0.61
N GLU A 24 -9.79 -19.75 -0.97
CA GLU A 24 -8.47 -19.48 -1.57
C GLU A 24 -8.51 -18.56 -2.80
N ARG A 25 -9.58 -18.63 -3.61
CA ARG A 25 -9.72 -17.78 -4.82
C ARG A 25 -9.82 -16.29 -4.50
N LEU A 26 -10.23 -15.92 -3.28
CA LEU A 26 -10.30 -14.53 -2.84
C LEU A 26 -9.00 -14.05 -2.21
N THR A 27 -8.15 -14.97 -1.74
CA THR A 27 -6.88 -14.64 -1.10
C THR A 27 -5.70 -14.67 -2.05
N ARG A 28 -5.86 -15.27 -3.25
CA ARG A 28 -4.88 -15.29 -4.34
C ARG A 28 -5.56 -15.04 -5.69
N VAL A 29 -4.90 -14.33 -6.60
CA VAL A 29 -5.47 -13.98 -7.90
C VAL A 29 -5.53 -15.19 -8.82
N LEU A 30 -4.47 -16.01 -8.85
CA LEU A 30 -4.36 -17.20 -9.67
C LEU A 30 -3.73 -18.34 -8.85
N PRO A 31 -4.08 -19.61 -9.18
CA PRO A 31 -3.39 -20.77 -8.60
C PRO A 31 -1.88 -20.68 -8.79
N GLY A 32 -1.11 -20.96 -7.75
CA GLY A 32 0.35 -20.89 -7.78
C GLY A 32 0.96 -19.51 -7.50
N LEU A 33 0.16 -18.44 -7.45
CA LEU A 33 0.65 -17.13 -7.01
C LEU A 33 0.63 -17.00 -5.48
N VAL A 34 1.45 -16.06 -5.00
CA VAL A 34 1.53 -15.73 -3.56
C VAL A 34 0.20 -15.21 -3.04
N THR A 35 -0.21 -15.71 -1.90
CA THR A 35 -1.43 -15.31 -1.20
C THR A 35 -1.21 -14.00 -0.44
N MET A 36 -2.16 -13.07 -0.51
CA MET A 36 -2.15 -11.89 0.36
C MET A 36 -2.50 -12.28 1.79
N GLN A 37 -1.66 -11.88 2.72
CA GLN A 37 -1.83 -12.20 4.13
C GLN A 37 -2.95 -11.37 4.79
N PRO A 38 -3.64 -11.89 5.81
CA PRO A 38 -4.72 -11.18 6.50
C PRO A 38 -4.31 -9.82 7.06
N ALA A 39 -3.09 -9.72 7.62
CA ALA A 39 -2.54 -8.46 8.12
C ALA A 39 -2.41 -7.42 7.01
N THR A 40 -1.90 -7.81 5.83
CA THR A 40 -1.81 -6.95 4.65
C THR A 40 -3.19 -6.49 4.17
N ALA A 41 -4.17 -7.40 4.16
CA ALA A 41 -5.54 -7.08 3.74
C ALA A 41 -6.22 -6.11 4.71
N LEU A 42 -6.00 -6.27 6.01
CA LEU A 42 -6.47 -5.34 7.03
C LEU A 42 -5.84 -3.96 6.85
N ASP A 43 -4.53 -3.90 6.66
CA ASP A 43 -3.81 -2.64 6.41
C ASP A 43 -4.33 -1.93 5.17
N PHE A 44 -4.57 -2.63 4.06
CA PHE A 44 -5.18 -2.02 2.86
C PHE A 44 -6.58 -1.48 3.11
N THR A 45 -7.39 -2.19 3.89
CA THR A 45 -8.70 -1.69 4.27
C THR A 45 -8.59 -0.37 5.04
N LEU A 46 -7.72 -0.33 6.05
CA LEU A 46 -7.52 0.85 6.90
C LEU A 46 -6.89 2.02 6.13
N LEU A 47 -5.82 1.75 5.35
CA LEU A 47 -5.13 2.77 4.56
C LEU A 47 -6.00 3.32 3.43
N GLY A 48 -6.75 2.45 2.74
CA GLY A 48 -7.68 2.85 1.69
C GLY A 48 -8.79 3.75 2.21
N LEU A 49 -9.44 3.36 3.33
CA LEU A 49 -10.45 4.19 3.97
C LEU A 49 -9.88 5.51 4.47
N SER A 50 -8.71 5.49 5.14
CA SER A 50 -8.04 6.71 5.62
C SER A 50 -7.70 7.67 4.47
N THR A 51 -7.19 7.15 3.34
CA THR A 51 -6.89 7.94 2.15
C THR A 51 -8.16 8.52 1.53
N ALA A 52 -9.23 7.75 1.44
CA ALA A 52 -10.51 8.22 0.92
C ALA A 52 -11.11 9.33 1.81
N MET A 53 -11.09 9.16 3.12
CA MET A 53 -11.56 10.14 4.09
C MET A 53 -10.74 11.44 4.02
N LEU A 54 -9.41 11.35 3.96
CA LEU A 54 -8.55 12.51 3.82
C LEU A 54 -8.87 13.31 2.54
N HIS A 55 -9.15 12.62 1.43
CA HIS A 55 -9.47 13.26 0.16
C HIS A 55 -10.87 13.87 0.13
N LEU A 56 -11.86 13.19 0.67
CA LEU A 56 -13.25 13.67 0.72
C LEU A 56 -13.44 14.83 1.71
N GLY A 57 -12.49 15.02 2.61
CA GLY A 57 -12.54 15.95 3.72
C GLY A 57 -13.39 15.41 4.88
N TRP A 58 -12.84 15.44 6.08
CA TRP A 58 -13.46 14.92 7.31
C TRP A 58 -14.83 15.47 7.61
N ALA A 59 -15.01 16.77 7.35
CA ALA A 59 -16.27 17.46 7.60
C ALA A 59 -17.45 16.88 6.79
N ARG A 60 -17.20 16.39 5.57
CA ARG A 60 -18.23 15.74 4.74
C ARG A 60 -18.52 14.31 5.19
N ALA A 61 -17.52 13.60 5.68
CA ALA A 61 -17.67 12.23 6.13
C ALA A 61 -18.33 12.11 7.50
N ARG A 62 -18.53 13.23 8.23
CA ARG A 62 -19.03 13.25 9.63
C ARG A 62 -18.29 12.30 10.56
N VAL A 63 -17.04 11.97 10.24
CA VAL A 63 -16.17 11.07 11.00
C VAL A 63 -15.17 11.92 11.78
N PRO A 64 -14.97 11.66 13.08
CA PRO A 64 -13.94 12.35 13.86
C PRO A 64 -12.56 12.17 13.22
N GLU A 65 -11.74 13.23 13.20
CA GLU A 65 -10.37 13.21 12.66
C GLU A 65 -9.48 12.17 13.34
N ALA A 66 -9.80 11.80 14.55
CA ALA A 66 -9.10 10.75 15.29
C ALA A 66 -9.21 9.36 14.61
N VAL A 67 -10.31 9.05 13.94
CA VAL A 67 -10.55 7.71 13.38
C VAL A 67 -9.49 7.29 12.37
N PRO A 68 -9.17 8.07 11.33
CA PRO A 68 -8.12 7.67 10.41
C PRO A 68 -6.71 7.82 10.98
N LEU A 69 -6.48 8.69 11.95
CA LEU A 69 -5.21 8.71 12.66
C LEU A 69 -5.02 7.42 13.47
N LEU A 70 -6.06 6.93 14.14
CA LEU A 70 -6.03 5.63 14.82
C LEU A 70 -5.83 4.48 13.82
N ALA A 71 -6.50 4.52 12.66
CA ALA A 71 -6.31 3.53 11.60
C ALA A 71 -4.85 3.50 11.11
N VAL A 72 -4.26 4.68 10.82
CA VAL A 72 -2.85 4.78 10.43
C VAL A 72 -1.92 4.28 11.54
N LEU A 73 -2.19 4.62 12.81
CA LEU A 73 -1.40 4.12 13.94
C LEU A 73 -1.49 2.60 14.05
N THR A 74 -2.66 2.01 13.86
CA THR A 74 -2.85 0.55 13.84
C THR A 74 -1.98 -0.09 12.77
N VAL A 75 -1.96 0.47 11.55
CA VAL A 75 -1.10 -0.01 10.47
C VAL A 75 0.38 0.13 10.82
N VAL A 76 0.80 1.25 11.42
CA VAL A 76 2.20 1.42 11.89
C VAL A 76 2.58 0.34 12.89
N LEU A 77 1.69 -0.03 13.79
CA LEU A 77 1.93 -1.11 14.76
C LEU A 77 2.01 -2.48 14.07
N ILE A 78 1.08 -2.80 13.17
CA ILE A 78 1.05 -4.09 12.46
C ILE A 78 2.28 -4.22 11.54
N ALA A 79 2.50 -3.26 10.65
CA ALA A 79 3.62 -3.29 9.72
C ALA A 79 4.96 -3.16 10.44
N GLY A 80 5.05 -2.30 11.46
CA GLY A 80 6.26 -2.12 12.26
C GLY A 80 6.65 -3.38 13.02
N THR A 81 5.70 -4.04 13.68
CA THR A 81 5.97 -5.33 14.37
C THR A 81 6.34 -6.42 13.37
N GLY A 82 5.67 -6.49 12.21
CA GLY A 82 6.00 -7.41 11.12
C GLY A 82 7.45 -7.22 10.67
N LEU A 83 7.87 -5.98 10.40
CA LEU A 83 9.23 -5.67 9.96
C LEU A 83 10.27 -5.99 11.04
N VAL A 84 10.02 -5.59 12.29
CA VAL A 84 10.96 -5.89 13.41
C VAL A 84 11.12 -7.39 13.62
N THR A 85 10.04 -8.16 13.59
CA THR A 85 10.12 -9.62 13.76
C THR A 85 10.87 -10.30 12.61
N GLU A 86 10.74 -9.78 11.38
CA GLU A 86 11.48 -10.28 10.23
C GLU A 86 12.97 -9.98 10.35
N LEU A 87 13.35 -8.74 10.65
CA LEU A 87 14.74 -8.33 10.81
C LEU A 87 15.44 -9.00 12.00
N ALA A 88 14.71 -9.23 13.10
CA ALA A 88 15.23 -9.89 14.29
C ALA A 88 15.28 -11.42 14.15
N GLY A 89 14.75 -11.99 13.08
CA GLY A 89 14.59 -13.44 12.92
C GLY A 89 13.66 -14.07 13.98
N TRP A 90 12.84 -13.27 14.65
CA TRP A 90 11.95 -13.74 15.69
C TRP A 90 10.70 -14.38 15.09
N ARG A 91 10.43 -15.60 15.52
CA ARG A 91 9.17 -16.29 15.20
C ARG A 91 8.17 -16.02 16.33
N TYR A 92 7.54 -14.87 16.32
CA TYR A 92 6.46 -14.58 17.27
C TYR A 92 5.15 -15.16 16.74
N PRO A 93 4.41 -15.90 17.55
CA PRO A 93 3.05 -16.31 17.20
C PRO A 93 2.07 -15.16 17.49
N ILE A 94 2.14 -14.05 16.72
CA ILE A 94 1.05 -13.08 16.76
C ILE A 94 -0.05 -13.63 15.87
N THR A 95 -0.85 -14.50 16.44
CA THR A 95 -2.06 -15.07 15.86
C THR A 95 -3.19 -14.06 15.99
N VAL A 96 -3.30 -13.09 15.10
CA VAL A 96 -4.48 -12.23 15.11
C VAL A 96 -5.65 -12.90 14.37
N LEU A 97 -5.40 -13.78 13.40
CA LEU A 97 -6.44 -14.39 12.56
C LEU A 97 -5.98 -15.75 11.95
N GLY A 98 -5.81 -16.83 12.72
CA GLY A 98 -5.65 -18.16 12.14
C GLY A 98 -4.54 -19.04 12.73
N ASP A 99 -4.53 -20.34 12.40
CA ASP A 99 -3.51 -21.31 12.80
C ASP A 99 -2.22 -21.09 12.02
N MET A 100 -1.14 -20.71 12.71
CA MET A 100 0.10 -20.20 12.12
C MET A 100 1.25 -21.18 12.17
N SER A 101 0.99 -22.47 12.09
CA SER A 101 2.04 -23.49 12.13
C SER A 101 3.03 -23.45 10.95
N GLN A 102 2.72 -22.68 9.89
CA GLN A 102 3.48 -22.70 8.63
C GLN A 102 3.86 -21.33 8.03
N ASN A 103 4.21 -20.31 8.81
CA ASN A 103 4.49 -18.94 8.27
C ASN A 103 3.31 -18.27 7.54
N GLU A 104 2.14 -18.89 7.50
CA GLU A 104 0.94 -18.33 6.93
C GLU A 104 0.38 -17.26 7.87
N GLY A 105 0.17 -16.05 7.37
CA GLY A 105 -0.37 -14.94 8.16
C GLY A 105 0.58 -13.76 8.37
N ARG A 106 1.87 -13.90 8.07
CA ARG A 106 2.87 -12.84 8.23
C ARG A 106 2.97 -11.97 6.97
N MET A 107 2.93 -10.66 7.17
CA MET A 107 3.24 -9.70 6.12
C MET A 107 4.73 -9.79 5.74
N SER A 108 5.05 -9.76 4.44
CA SER A 108 6.45 -9.68 4.00
C SER A 108 7.07 -8.33 4.36
N GLY A 109 8.40 -8.30 4.61
CA GLY A 109 9.10 -7.08 5.00
C GLY A 109 8.98 -5.97 3.96
N ILE A 110 9.02 -6.29 2.67
CA ILE A 110 8.82 -5.30 1.60
C ILE A 110 7.41 -4.69 1.65
N THR A 111 6.38 -5.50 1.96
CA THR A 111 5.02 -5.02 2.16
C THR A 111 4.94 -4.13 3.39
N ALA A 112 5.57 -4.52 4.50
CA ALA A 112 5.63 -3.73 5.73
C ALA A 112 6.28 -2.37 5.48
N VAL A 113 7.42 -2.33 4.79
CA VAL A 113 8.09 -1.08 4.40
C VAL A 113 7.17 -0.21 3.53
N ALA A 114 6.51 -0.79 2.52
CA ALA A 114 5.59 -0.04 1.66
C ALA A 114 4.42 0.56 2.44
N HIS A 115 3.82 -0.19 3.38
CA HIS A 115 2.73 0.31 4.24
C HIS A 115 3.21 1.42 5.17
N LEU A 116 4.40 1.30 5.76
CA LEU A 116 5.00 2.36 6.57
C LEU A 116 5.26 3.64 5.75
N VAL A 117 5.73 3.50 4.51
CA VAL A 117 5.90 4.63 3.58
C VAL A 117 4.56 5.30 3.27
N ILE A 118 3.49 4.53 3.06
CA ILE A 118 2.13 5.05 2.87
C ILE A 118 1.66 5.78 4.13
N CYS A 119 1.90 5.23 5.32
CA CYS A 119 1.60 5.89 6.60
C CYS A 119 2.33 7.24 6.71
N VAL A 120 3.62 7.29 6.36
CA VAL A 120 4.39 8.56 6.33
C VAL A 120 3.75 9.56 5.39
N SER A 121 3.32 9.14 4.19
CA SER A 121 2.62 10.01 3.24
C SER A 121 1.32 10.58 3.81
N LEU A 122 0.48 9.74 4.43
CA LEU A 122 -0.78 10.16 5.04
C LEU A 122 -0.56 11.13 6.22
N LEU A 123 0.34 10.78 7.14
CA LEU A 123 0.67 11.64 8.28
C LEU A 123 1.25 12.99 7.81
N ALA A 124 2.17 12.98 6.84
CA ALA A 124 2.72 14.20 6.28
C ALA A 124 1.64 15.08 5.62
N ALA A 125 0.65 14.47 4.96
CA ALA A 125 -0.49 15.20 4.39
C ALA A 125 -1.36 15.85 5.48
N VAL A 126 -1.66 15.12 6.55
CA VAL A 126 -2.43 15.65 7.72
C VAL A 126 -1.69 16.83 8.35
N PHE A 127 -0.36 16.75 8.51
CA PHE A 127 0.45 17.83 9.06
C PHE A 127 0.84 18.91 8.05
N GLY A 128 0.23 18.95 6.87
CA GLY A 128 0.47 19.96 5.83
C GLY A 128 1.84 19.89 5.15
N ARG A 129 2.60 18.83 5.34
CA ARG A 129 3.94 18.61 4.75
C ARG A 129 3.83 18.04 3.33
N ARG A 130 3.24 18.80 2.42
CA ARG A 130 2.87 18.34 1.07
C ARG A 130 4.01 17.72 0.27
N LEU A 131 5.24 18.26 0.38
CA LEU A 131 6.39 17.72 -0.36
C LEU A 131 6.80 16.33 0.16
N VAL A 132 6.77 16.14 1.49
CA VAL A 132 7.06 14.85 2.12
C VAL A 132 5.96 13.84 1.75
N ALA A 133 4.68 14.25 1.82
CA ALA A 133 3.55 13.42 1.43
C ALA A 133 3.68 12.95 -0.03
N HIS A 134 4.02 13.88 -0.94
CA HIS A 134 4.24 13.58 -2.35
C HIS A 134 5.41 12.62 -2.56
N GLY A 135 6.57 12.90 -1.95
CA GLY A 135 7.76 12.03 -2.07
C GLY A 135 7.52 10.61 -1.56
N ALA A 136 6.87 10.48 -0.40
CA ALA A 136 6.49 9.16 0.12
C ALA A 136 5.44 8.46 -0.78
N GLY A 137 4.48 9.21 -1.34
CA GLY A 137 3.53 8.67 -2.32
C GLY A 137 4.22 8.16 -3.59
N VAL A 138 5.20 8.89 -4.12
CA VAL A 138 6.02 8.48 -5.28
C VAL A 138 6.80 7.21 -4.94
N LEU A 139 7.43 7.15 -3.76
CA LEU A 139 8.16 5.96 -3.34
C LEU A 139 7.25 4.73 -3.24
N ALA A 140 6.05 4.87 -2.64
CA ALA A 140 5.07 3.79 -2.58
C ALA A 140 4.64 3.34 -3.99
N LEU A 141 4.35 4.29 -4.89
CA LEU A 141 4.01 3.99 -6.28
C LEU A 141 5.14 3.21 -6.97
N THR A 142 6.39 3.64 -6.80
CA THR A 142 7.56 2.96 -7.38
C THR A 142 7.69 1.53 -6.86
N LEU A 143 7.55 1.30 -5.54
CA LEU A 143 7.59 -0.04 -4.96
C LEU A 143 6.49 -0.95 -5.55
N GLY A 144 5.28 -0.43 -5.69
CA GLY A 144 4.18 -1.18 -6.30
C GLY A 144 4.43 -1.50 -7.77
N VAL A 145 4.91 -0.53 -8.56
CA VAL A 145 5.23 -0.72 -9.99
C VAL A 145 6.37 -1.70 -10.18
N VAL A 146 7.43 -1.63 -9.37
CA VAL A 146 8.54 -2.61 -9.42
C VAL A 146 8.02 -4.02 -9.14
N GLY A 147 7.18 -4.21 -8.12
CA GLY A 147 6.56 -5.51 -7.85
C GLY A 147 5.70 -6.00 -9.02
N LEU A 148 4.87 -5.14 -9.63
CA LEU A 148 4.08 -5.49 -10.82
C LEU A 148 4.95 -5.85 -12.02
N SER A 149 6.05 -5.12 -12.24
CA SER A 149 7.00 -5.41 -13.31
C SER A 149 7.64 -6.78 -13.15
N GLY A 150 7.96 -7.18 -11.91
CA GLY A 150 8.46 -8.53 -11.61
C GLY A 150 7.51 -9.62 -12.13
N TYR A 151 6.21 -9.46 -11.88
CA TYR A 151 5.20 -10.40 -12.39
C TYR A 151 5.05 -10.34 -13.92
N ALA A 152 5.07 -9.15 -14.51
CA ALA A 152 4.89 -8.97 -15.95
C ALA A 152 6.04 -9.60 -16.76
N PHE A 153 7.26 -9.53 -16.25
CA PHE A 153 8.45 -10.05 -16.94
C PHE A 153 8.89 -11.45 -16.46
N GLY A 154 8.17 -12.05 -15.50
CA GLY A 154 8.55 -13.33 -14.90
C GLY A 154 9.89 -13.26 -14.14
N ALA A 155 10.30 -12.06 -13.75
CA ALA A 155 11.55 -11.81 -13.05
C ALA A 155 11.33 -11.99 -11.55
N SER A 156 11.47 -13.22 -11.06
CA SER A 156 11.30 -13.54 -9.62
C SER A 156 12.12 -12.64 -8.72
N ASP A 157 13.32 -12.28 -9.13
CA ASP A 157 14.24 -11.44 -8.35
C ASP A 157 13.71 -10.03 -8.05
N LEU A 158 12.70 -9.54 -8.79
CA LEU A 158 12.07 -8.23 -8.55
C LEU A 158 10.96 -8.28 -7.48
N TYR A 159 10.39 -9.44 -7.21
CA TYR A 159 9.38 -9.62 -6.17
C TYR A 159 9.81 -10.62 -5.08
N ASP A 160 10.97 -11.29 -5.27
CA ASP A 160 11.63 -12.16 -4.28
C ASP A 160 13.00 -11.57 -3.95
N VAL A 161 13.03 -10.53 -3.14
CA VAL A 161 14.26 -9.82 -2.77
C VAL A 161 14.87 -10.50 -1.53
N GLY A 162 15.57 -11.59 -1.73
CA GLY A 162 16.43 -12.25 -0.75
C GLY A 162 15.77 -12.58 0.60
N TYR A 163 16.01 -11.79 1.63
CA TYR A 163 15.41 -11.96 2.95
C TYR A 163 13.92 -11.54 3.03
N PHE A 164 13.39 -10.84 2.02
CA PHE A 164 12.01 -10.39 1.99
C PHE A 164 11.19 -11.40 1.19
N GLN A 165 10.22 -12.03 1.84
CA GLN A 165 9.28 -12.95 1.18
C GLN A 165 8.53 -12.25 0.03
N THR A 166 8.16 -13.03 -0.97
CA THR A 166 7.51 -12.58 -2.20
C THR A 166 6.31 -11.64 -1.97
N LEU A 167 6.29 -10.54 -2.69
CA LEU A 167 5.18 -9.61 -2.72
C LEU A 167 4.03 -10.19 -3.57
N ALA A 168 2.85 -10.38 -3.02
CA ALA A 168 1.71 -10.89 -3.79
C ALA A 168 1.28 -9.91 -4.91
N LEU A 169 0.81 -10.41 -6.05
CA LEU A 169 0.42 -9.59 -7.21
C LEU A 169 -0.59 -8.48 -6.84
N HIS A 170 -1.64 -8.85 -6.14
CA HIS A 170 -2.67 -7.87 -5.72
C HIS A 170 -2.19 -6.95 -4.61
N THR A 171 -1.17 -7.36 -3.82
CA THR A 171 -0.46 -6.47 -2.89
C THR A 171 0.33 -5.41 -3.66
N ALA A 172 1.09 -5.80 -4.69
CA ALA A 172 1.81 -4.86 -5.55
C ALA A 172 0.85 -3.85 -6.22
N LEU A 173 -0.28 -4.35 -6.73
CA LEU A 173 -1.33 -3.50 -7.32
C LEU A 173 -1.92 -2.53 -6.27
N GLY A 174 -2.25 -3.00 -5.08
CA GLY A 174 -2.79 -2.16 -4.00
C GLY A 174 -1.82 -1.05 -3.58
N ILE A 175 -0.53 -1.36 -3.44
CA ILE A 175 0.51 -0.38 -3.14
C ILE A 175 0.63 0.66 -4.26
N ALA A 176 0.64 0.24 -5.52
CA ALA A 176 0.71 1.14 -6.68
C ALA A 176 -0.52 2.08 -6.73
N LEU A 177 -1.72 1.55 -6.54
CA LEU A 177 -2.95 2.35 -6.55
C LEU A 177 -3.01 3.35 -5.40
N LEU A 178 -2.61 2.97 -4.18
CA LEU A 178 -2.51 3.90 -3.04
C LEU A 178 -1.43 4.95 -3.28
N GLY A 179 -0.25 4.56 -3.76
CA GLY A 179 0.82 5.48 -4.12
C GLY A 179 0.35 6.51 -5.14
N LEU A 180 -0.33 6.08 -6.21
CA LEU A 180 -0.93 6.97 -7.21
C LEU A 180 -2.00 7.89 -6.62
N ALA A 181 -2.84 7.37 -5.73
CA ALA A 181 -3.85 8.17 -5.03
C ALA A 181 -3.20 9.27 -4.18
N LEU A 182 -2.15 8.95 -3.42
CA LEU A 182 -1.43 9.88 -2.55
C LEU A 182 -0.64 10.94 -3.34
N VAL A 183 0.02 10.56 -4.42
CA VAL A 183 0.67 11.49 -5.35
C VAL A 183 -0.35 12.47 -5.92
N SER A 184 -1.50 11.96 -6.37
CA SER A 184 -2.58 12.78 -6.92
C SER A 184 -3.24 13.70 -5.86
N ALA A 185 -3.32 13.26 -4.61
CA ALA A 185 -3.87 14.02 -3.49
C ALA A 185 -2.95 15.15 -3.00
N SER A 186 -1.65 15.05 -3.22
CA SER A 186 -0.66 16.02 -2.74
C SER A 186 -0.75 17.39 -3.42
N GLY A 187 -1.56 17.52 -4.47
CA GLY A 187 -1.76 18.77 -5.20
C GLY A 187 -0.60 19.11 -6.16
N GLU A 188 -0.42 20.41 -6.42
CA GLU A 188 0.59 20.88 -7.38
C GLU A 188 1.98 21.02 -6.74
N VAL A 189 2.58 19.90 -6.36
CA VAL A 189 3.95 19.81 -5.83
C VAL A 189 4.74 18.73 -6.58
N GLY A 190 6.05 18.82 -6.54
CA GLY A 190 6.93 17.80 -7.11
C GLY A 190 6.60 17.46 -8.58
N LEU A 191 6.44 16.18 -8.87
CA LEU A 191 6.18 15.66 -10.23
C LEU A 191 4.85 16.16 -10.81
N THR A 192 3.80 16.31 -10.00
CA THR A 192 2.50 16.79 -10.48
C THR A 192 2.57 18.24 -10.93
N ARG A 193 3.30 19.10 -10.22
CA ARG A 193 3.58 20.47 -10.63
C ARG A 193 4.41 20.51 -11.93
N LEU A 194 5.45 19.68 -12.02
CA LEU A 194 6.25 19.58 -13.24
C LEU A 194 5.42 19.16 -14.44
N ALA A 195 4.63 18.08 -14.30
CA ALA A 195 3.79 17.59 -15.39
C ALA A 195 2.74 18.60 -15.88
N ARG A 196 2.22 19.46 -15.00
CA ARG A 196 1.27 20.52 -15.34
C ARG A 196 1.91 21.81 -15.83
N SER A 197 3.22 21.98 -15.68
CA SER A 197 3.92 23.19 -16.09
C SER A 197 3.96 23.33 -17.63
N GLY A 198 3.91 24.56 -18.13
CA GLY A 198 4.11 24.89 -19.56
C GLY A 198 5.57 24.82 -20.02
N THR A 199 6.50 24.47 -19.13
CA THR A 199 7.94 24.39 -19.40
C THR A 199 8.32 23.22 -20.31
N VAL A 200 9.53 23.22 -20.85
CA VAL A 200 10.10 22.10 -21.60
C VAL A 200 10.08 20.81 -20.77
N GLY A 201 10.45 20.91 -19.48
CA GLY A 201 10.41 19.79 -18.54
C GLY A 201 8.99 19.22 -18.36
N GLY A 202 7.97 20.09 -18.31
CA GLY A 202 6.58 19.63 -18.23
C GLY A 202 6.09 18.94 -19.51
N ARG A 203 6.54 19.41 -20.68
CA ARG A 203 6.26 18.74 -21.95
C ARG A 203 6.93 17.36 -22.01
N LEU A 204 8.19 17.26 -21.64
CA LEU A 204 8.91 15.97 -21.56
C LEU A 204 8.26 15.02 -20.56
N ALA A 205 7.89 15.50 -19.37
CA ALA A 205 7.21 14.69 -18.37
C ALA A 205 5.91 14.08 -18.92
N ARG A 206 5.07 14.86 -19.60
CA ARG A 206 3.82 14.37 -20.21
C ARG A 206 4.04 13.39 -21.36
N THR A 207 5.16 13.48 -22.05
CA THR A 207 5.50 12.59 -23.18
C THR A 207 6.11 11.28 -22.68
N LEU A 208 6.94 11.35 -21.62
CA LEU A 208 7.68 10.17 -21.13
C LEU A 208 6.92 9.37 -20.08
N LEU A 209 6.14 10.01 -19.19
CA LEU A 209 5.38 9.31 -18.15
C LEU A 209 4.37 8.28 -18.66
N PRO A 210 3.68 8.47 -19.80
CA PRO A 210 2.82 7.43 -20.36
C PRO A 210 3.57 6.28 -21.05
N ALA A 211 4.88 6.44 -21.30
CA ALA A 211 5.71 5.45 -21.98
C ALA A 211 6.52 4.56 -21.02
N VAL A 212 6.44 4.85 -19.71
CA VAL A 212 7.03 4.08 -18.61
C VAL A 212 5.95 3.35 -17.87
#